data_5d3d12b3b177214e1fcbeb4c2547aa19
#
_entry.id   5d3d12b3b177214e1fcbeb4c2547aa19
#
_cell.length_a   1.000
_cell.length_b   1.000
_cell.length_c   1.000
_cell.angle_alpha   90.00
_cell.angle_beta   90.00
_cell.angle_gamma   90.00
#
_symmetry.space_group_name_H-M   'P 1'
#
loop_
_entity.id
_entity.type
_entity.pdbx_description
1 polymer ?
#
loop_
_entity_poly.entity_id
_entity_poly.type
_entity_poly.pdbx_seq_one_letter_code
_entity_poly.pdbx_strand_id
1 'polypeptide(L)'
;GACFKYDALRSVYQIEAKELTGTYMLLDEASVTGTANIVMAAVLAKGKTTIYNAACEPYLQQLCKMLNAMGARISGVASNLLVIEGVERLGGCVHTALPDMIEVGSFIGMAAMTQSEITIKNVSFQNLGIIPESFRRLGIKMEQRGDDLYIPEQEHYEIESFMDGSIM
;
A
#
# COMPACT_ATOMS: atom_id res chain seq x y z
N GLY A 1 -7.49 21.62 -11.43
CA GLY A 1 -6.49 22.58 -11.80
C GLY A 1 -5.47 22.16 -12.84
N ALA A 2 -5.35 20.86 -13.22
CA ALA A 2 -4.44 20.42 -14.26
C ALA A 2 -5.12 20.32 -15.63
N CYS A 3 -4.39 20.69 -16.68
CA CYS A 3 -4.76 20.46 -18.07
C CYS A 3 -4.04 19.21 -18.57
N PHE A 4 -4.76 18.29 -19.18
CA PHE A 4 -4.25 17.05 -19.73
C PHE A 4 -4.40 17.04 -21.24
N LYS A 5 -3.33 16.67 -21.95
CA LYS A 5 -3.33 16.49 -23.40
C LYS A 5 -2.61 15.19 -23.75
N TYR A 6 -3.14 14.49 -24.73
CA TYR A 6 -2.48 13.31 -25.31
C TYR A 6 -2.09 13.61 -26.76
N ASP A 7 -0.80 13.49 -27.08
CA ASP A 7 -0.29 13.54 -28.46
C ASP A 7 -0.17 12.12 -28.99
N ALA A 8 -1.14 11.70 -29.80
CA ALA A 8 -1.19 10.35 -30.34
C ALA A 8 -0.04 10.05 -31.33
N LEU A 9 0.48 11.07 -32.01
CA LEU A 9 1.56 10.90 -32.99
C LEU A 9 2.91 10.59 -32.29
N ARG A 10 3.11 11.16 -31.09
CA ARG A 10 4.32 11.00 -30.31
C ARG A 10 4.16 10.00 -29.16
N SER A 11 2.93 9.49 -28.93
CA SER A 11 2.58 8.68 -27.77
C SER A 11 2.99 9.32 -26.43
N VAL A 12 2.80 10.64 -26.30
CA VAL A 12 3.21 11.43 -25.15
C VAL A 12 1.98 12.01 -24.45
N TYR A 13 1.97 11.87 -23.11
CA TYR A 13 1.04 12.58 -22.25
C TYR A 13 1.69 13.89 -21.77
N GLN A 14 0.96 15.00 -21.91
CA GLN A 14 1.37 16.30 -21.39
C GLN A 14 0.39 16.71 -20.30
N ILE A 15 0.92 16.98 -19.11
CA ILE A 15 0.14 17.47 -17.96
C ILE A 15 0.72 18.80 -17.53
N GLU A 16 -0.12 19.82 -17.51
CA GLU A 16 0.26 21.18 -17.09
C GLU A 16 -0.65 21.63 -15.95
N ALA A 17 -0.06 22.11 -14.87
CA ALA A 17 -0.78 22.75 -13.79
C ALA A 17 -0.04 24.01 -13.34
N LYS A 18 -0.69 25.16 -13.39
CA LYS A 18 -0.16 26.40 -12.78
C LYS A 18 -0.34 26.38 -11.27
N GLU A 19 -1.45 25.79 -10.83
CA GLU A 19 -1.84 25.68 -9.44
C GLU A 19 -2.78 24.48 -9.30
N LEU A 20 -2.60 23.70 -8.24
CA LEU A 20 -3.50 22.62 -7.86
C LEU A 20 -4.48 23.13 -6.82
N THR A 21 -5.76 22.82 -6.98
CA THR A 21 -6.83 23.14 -6.04
C THR A 21 -7.48 21.86 -5.55
N GLY A 22 -7.84 21.86 -4.27
CA GLY A 22 -8.53 20.75 -3.65
C GLY A 22 -9.87 20.46 -4.32
N THR A 23 -10.26 19.21 -4.34
CA THR A 23 -11.51 18.73 -4.96
C THR A 23 -11.98 17.45 -4.29
N TYR A 24 -13.24 17.08 -4.55
CA TYR A 24 -13.74 15.76 -4.22
C TYR A 24 -13.46 14.80 -5.39
N MET A 25 -12.92 13.63 -5.08
CA MET A 25 -12.63 12.57 -6.04
C MET A 25 -13.21 11.24 -5.57
N LEU A 26 -13.93 10.56 -6.44
CA LEU A 26 -14.27 9.14 -6.31
C LEU A 26 -13.34 8.36 -7.23
N LEU A 27 -12.56 7.44 -6.68
CA LEU A 27 -11.71 6.55 -7.48
C LEU A 27 -12.51 5.36 -7.97
N ASP A 28 -12.37 5.01 -9.24
CA ASP A 28 -13.05 3.86 -9.84
C ASP A 28 -12.58 2.54 -9.23
N GLU A 29 -11.32 2.50 -8.77
CA GLU A 29 -10.74 1.38 -8.02
C GLU A 29 -9.88 1.89 -6.86
N ALA A 30 -9.70 1.05 -5.83
CA ALA A 30 -8.82 1.35 -4.70
C ALA A 30 -7.33 1.16 -5.10
N SER A 31 -6.89 1.96 -6.07
CA SER A 31 -5.51 1.92 -6.57
C SER A 31 -4.54 2.51 -5.57
N VAL A 32 -3.54 1.73 -5.15
CA VAL A 32 -2.49 2.18 -4.23
C VAL A 32 -1.64 3.29 -4.83
N THR A 33 -1.11 3.06 -6.02
CA THR A 33 -0.26 4.05 -6.71
C THR A 33 -1.05 5.28 -7.12
N GLY A 34 -2.30 5.12 -7.56
CA GLY A 34 -3.22 6.21 -7.84
C GLY A 34 -3.47 7.07 -6.60
N THR A 35 -3.85 6.44 -5.49
CA THR A 35 -4.07 7.14 -4.22
C THR A 35 -2.81 7.85 -3.73
N ALA A 36 -1.64 7.18 -3.78
CA ALA A 36 -0.36 7.77 -3.36
C ALA A 36 -0.01 9.03 -4.17
N ASN A 37 -0.14 8.98 -5.49
CA ASN A 37 0.11 10.14 -6.36
C ASN A 37 -0.83 11.30 -6.06
N ILE A 38 -2.12 11.03 -5.86
CA ILE A 38 -3.10 12.05 -5.51
C ILE A 38 -2.77 12.67 -4.14
N VAL A 39 -2.46 11.84 -3.13
CA VAL A 39 -2.07 12.31 -1.79
C VAL A 39 -0.86 13.24 -1.88
N MET A 40 0.21 12.84 -2.57
CA MET A 40 1.42 13.66 -2.73
C MET A 40 1.14 15.00 -3.42
N ALA A 41 0.24 15.03 -4.39
CA ALA A 41 -0.16 16.26 -5.06
C ALA A 41 -1.07 17.13 -4.17
N ALA A 42 -2.00 16.50 -3.44
CA ALA A 42 -3.03 17.18 -2.67
C ALA A 42 -2.49 17.88 -1.42
N VAL A 43 -1.42 17.39 -0.80
CA VAL A 43 -0.84 18.00 0.41
C VAL A 43 -0.35 19.43 0.20
N LEU A 44 -0.05 19.81 -1.05
CA LEU A 44 0.37 21.18 -1.43
C LEU A 44 -0.68 21.90 -2.31
N ALA A 45 -1.83 21.26 -2.57
CA ALA A 45 -2.91 21.91 -3.31
C ALA A 45 -3.65 22.93 -2.43
N LYS A 46 -4.16 24.00 -3.01
CA LYS A 46 -4.95 24.98 -2.26
C LYS A 46 -6.32 24.42 -1.87
N GLY A 47 -6.67 24.53 -0.60
CA GLY A 47 -7.97 24.12 -0.07
C GLY A 47 -8.00 22.65 0.33
N LYS A 48 -9.18 22.03 0.25
CA LYS A 48 -9.46 20.69 0.77
C LYS A 48 -9.65 19.69 -0.38
N THR A 49 -8.92 18.59 -0.32
CA THR A 49 -9.13 17.41 -1.18
C THR A 49 -9.79 16.30 -0.38
N THR A 50 -10.82 15.68 -0.94
CA THR A 50 -11.46 14.48 -0.37
C THR A 50 -11.34 13.36 -1.39
N ILE A 51 -10.78 12.22 -0.99
CA ILE A 51 -10.63 11.03 -1.83
C ILE A 51 -11.51 9.94 -1.24
N TYR A 52 -12.53 9.51 -1.97
CA TYR A 52 -13.36 8.36 -1.66
C TYR A 52 -12.89 7.14 -2.46
N ASN A 53 -13.02 5.96 -1.89
CA ASN A 53 -12.47 4.71 -2.41
C ASN A 53 -10.94 4.73 -2.53
N ALA A 54 -10.29 5.44 -1.58
CA ALA A 54 -8.84 5.44 -1.45
C ALA A 54 -8.33 4.06 -1.04
N ALA A 55 -7.17 3.67 -1.51
CA ALA A 55 -6.43 2.53 -0.97
C ALA A 55 -6.03 2.80 0.50
N CYS A 56 -5.96 1.74 1.32
CA CYS A 56 -5.70 1.87 2.75
C CYS A 56 -4.67 0.87 3.29
N GLU A 57 -3.88 0.26 2.42
CA GLU A 57 -2.82 -0.69 2.76
C GLU A 57 -1.72 -0.05 3.62
N PRO A 58 -0.96 -0.85 4.37
CA PRO A 58 0.06 -0.35 5.30
C PRO A 58 1.07 0.64 4.69
N TYR A 59 1.51 0.42 3.45
CA TYR A 59 2.46 1.34 2.79
C TYR A 59 1.83 2.69 2.43
N LEU A 60 0.54 2.75 2.14
CA LEU A 60 -0.15 4.03 1.94
C LEU A 60 -0.36 4.75 3.27
N GLN A 61 -0.73 4.01 4.32
CA GLN A 61 -0.81 4.57 5.68
C GLN A 61 0.54 5.15 6.11
N GLN A 62 1.64 4.44 5.80
CA GLN A 62 3.01 4.90 6.06
C GLN A 62 3.31 6.21 5.34
N LEU A 63 2.98 6.32 4.05
CA LEU A 63 3.14 7.56 3.27
C LEU A 63 2.38 8.71 3.92
N CYS A 64 1.11 8.50 4.28
CA CYS A 64 0.30 9.52 4.95
C CYS A 64 0.87 9.94 6.30
N LYS A 65 1.35 8.98 7.11
CA LYS A 65 2.01 9.25 8.40
C LYS A 65 3.31 10.05 8.22
N MET A 66 4.13 9.68 7.23
CA MET A 66 5.35 10.41 6.89
C MET A 66 5.04 11.85 6.48
N LEU A 67 4.09 12.05 5.58
CA LEU A 67 3.67 13.39 5.14
C LEU A 67 3.12 14.22 6.30
N ASN A 68 2.31 13.63 7.19
CA ASN A 68 1.83 14.32 8.39
C ASN A 68 2.98 14.70 9.34
N ALA A 69 4.00 13.86 9.49
CA ALA A 69 5.21 14.21 10.24
C ALA A 69 6.01 15.34 9.59
N MET A 70 5.90 15.51 8.26
CA MET A 70 6.47 16.63 7.51
C MET A 70 5.63 17.91 7.59
N GLY A 71 4.45 17.87 8.23
CA GLY A 71 3.56 19.01 8.42
C GLY A 71 2.33 19.02 7.50
N ALA A 72 2.05 17.96 6.76
CA ALA A 72 0.79 17.81 6.04
C ALA A 72 -0.40 17.65 7.00
N ARG A 73 -1.61 17.79 6.47
CA ARG A 73 -2.87 17.65 7.21
C ARG A 73 -3.75 16.61 6.53
N ILE A 74 -3.45 15.34 6.78
CA ILE A 74 -4.17 14.20 6.24
C ILE A 74 -4.92 13.52 7.36
N SER A 75 -6.22 13.34 7.20
CA SER A 75 -7.10 12.57 8.10
C SER A 75 -7.79 11.43 7.36
N GLY A 76 -8.38 10.49 8.13
CA GLY A 76 -8.97 9.27 7.57
C GLY A 76 -7.94 8.20 7.19
N VAL A 77 -6.69 8.31 7.64
CA VAL A 77 -5.64 7.32 7.41
C VAL A 77 -6.10 5.96 7.93
N ALA A 78 -5.85 4.90 7.17
CA ALA A 78 -6.34 3.54 7.36
C ALA A 78 -7.84 3.34 7.04
N SER A 79 -8.45 4.27 6.32
CA SER A 79 -9.79 4.10 5.77
C SER A 79 -9.81 4.40 4.26
N ASN A 80 -10.92 4.05 3.62
CA ASN A 80 -11.13 4.34 2.20
C ASN A 80 -11.60 5.78 1.93
N LEU A 81 -11.65 6.63 2.95
CA LEU A 81 -12.01 8.04 2.85
C LEU A 81 -10.89 8.91 3.43
N LEU A 82 -10.08 9.49 2.56
CA LEU A 82 -9.04 10.43 2.96
C LEU A 82 -9.51 11.87 2.79
N VAL A 83 -9.17 12.70 3.77
CA VAL A 83 -9.39 14.13 3.72
C VAL A 83 -8.05 14.83 3.92
N ILE A 84 -7.68 15.70 2.97
CA ILE A 84 -6.39 16.37 2.93
C ILE A 84 -6.65 17.89 2.87
N GLU A 85 -6.11 18.62 3.82
CA GLU A 85 -6.06 20.06 3.79
C GLU A 85 -4.67 20.49 3.31
N GLY A 86 -4.63 21.16 2.17
CA GLY A 86 -3.37 21.60 1.59
C GLY A 86 -2.62 22.59 2.48
N VAL A 87 -1.30 22.49 2.48
CA VAL A 87 -0.40 23.39 3.21
C VAL A 87 0.55 24.11 2.26
N GLU A 88 1.07 25.25 2.67
CA GLU A 88 1.98 26.04 1.81
C GLU A 88 3.32 25.35 1.58
N ARG A 89 3.80 24.59 2.57
CA ARG A 89 5.08 23.89 2.50
C ARG A 89 5.11 22.70 3.46
N LEU A 90 5.95 21.72 3.12
CA LEU A 90 6.31 20.60 3.99
C LEU A 90 7.72 20.84 4.58
N GLY A 91 7.95 20.35 5.79
CA GLY A 91 9.26 20.26 6.41
C GLY A 91 9.96 18.94 6.11
N GLY A 92 11.04 18.66 6.85
CA GLY A 92 11.68 17.36 6.88
C GLY A 92 11.15 16.48 8.02
N CYS A 93 11.38 15.16 7.93
CA CYS A 93 11.17 14.24 9.04
C CYS A 93 12.20 13.12 9.02
N VAL A 94 12.33 12.41 10.14
CA VAL A 94 12.99 11.10 10.19
C VAL A 94 11.91 10.04 10.10
N HIS A 95 12.07 9.13 9.16
CA HIS A 95 11.08 8.08 8.90
C HIS A 95 11.77 6.75 8.61
N THR A 96 11.25 5.66 9.20
CA THR A 96 11.71 4.30 8.94
C THR A 96 10.70 3.62 8.04
N ALA A 97 11.15 3.14 6.88
CA ALA A 97 10.31 2.39 5.95
C ALA A 97 9.87 1.05 6.54
N LEU A 98 8.63 0.67 6.29
CA LEU A 98 8.12 -0.65 6.63
C LEU A 98 8.67 -1.69 5.65
N PRO A 99 8.80 -2.97 6.07
CA PRO A 99 8.99 -4.07 5.14
C PRO A 99 7.83 -4.13 4.13
N ASP A 100 8.13 -4.53 2.91
CA ASP A 100 7.10 -4.72 1.89
C ASP A 100 6.35 -6.04 2.14
N MET A 101 5.08 -5.95 2.50
CA MET A 101 4.24 -7.12 2.78
C MET A 101 4.03 -8.00 1.54
N ILE A 102 4.04 -7.42 0.34
CA ILE A 102 3.90 -8.17 -0.92
C ILE A 102 5.16 -8.98 -1.19
N GLU A 103 6.34 -8.41 -0.92
CA GLU A 103 7.61 -9.13 -1.02
C GLU A 103 7.68 -10.28 -0.02
N VAL A 104 7.24 -10.08 1.23
CA VAL A 104 7.14 -11.15 2.23
C VAL A 104 6.24 -12.28 1.71
N GLY A 105 5.05 -11.96 1.18
CA GLY A 105 4.16 -12.95 0.57
C GLY A 105 4.81 -13.71 -0.58
N SER A 106 5.56 -13.00 -1.43
CA SER A 106 6.28 -13.60 -2.56
C SER A 106 7.35 -14.60 -2.09
N PHE A 107 8.08 -14.28 -1.02
CA PHE A 107 9.07 -15.21 -0.44
C PHE A 107 8.42 -16.42 0.24
N ILE A 108 7.25 -16.26 0.87
CA ILE A 108 6.48 -17.41 1.39
C ILE A 108 6.11 -18.35 0.23
N GLY A 109 5.57 -17.78 -0.86
CA GLY A 109 5.23 -18.55 -2.06
C GLY A 109 6.44 -19.23 -2.70
N MET A 110 7.58 -18.54 -2.77
CA MET A 110 8.83 -19.09 -3.28
C MET A 110 9.29 -20.29 -2.45
N ALA A 111 9.33 -20.19 -1.13
CA ALA A 111 9.71 -21.29 -0.25
C ALA A 111 8.82 -22.52 -0.46
N ALA A 112 7.50 -22.30 -0.55
CA ALA A 112 6.54 -23.37 -0.80
C ALA A 112 6.76 -24.03 -2.17
N MET A 113 6.92 -23.26 -3.24
CA MET A 113 7.09 -23.79 -4.59
C MET A 113 8.43 -24.50 -4.81
N THR A 114 9.45 -24.14 -4.06
CA THR A 114 10.78 -24.76 -4.15
C THR A 114 11.02 -25.82 -3.09
N GLN A 115 10.02 -26.09 -2.23
CA GLN A 115 10.12 -27.04 -1.11
C GLN A 115 11.36 -26.79 -0.25
N SER A 116 11.65 -25.52 0.05
CA SER A 116 12.83 -25.12 0.80
C SER A 116 12.46 -24.43 2.11
N GLU A 117 13.40 -24.45 3.06
CA GLU A 117 13.25 -23.65 4.27
C GLU A 117 13.78 -22.24 4.07
N ILE A 118 13.12 -21.25 4.67
CA ILE A 118 13.56 -19.87 4.67
C ILE A 118 13.20 -19.18 5.98
N THR A 119 14.04 -18.25 6.41
CA THR A 119 13.69 -17.26 7.45
C THR A 119 13.68 -15.87 6.87
N ILE A 120 12.51 -15.23 6.87
CA ILE A 120 12.36 -13.84 6.45
C ILE A 120 12.48 -12.97 7.70
N LYS A 121 13.45 -12.04 7.69
CA LYS A 121 13.78 -11.20 8.83
C LYS A 121 12.91 -9.95 8.91
N ASN A 122 12.52 -9.56 10.14
CA ASN A 122 11.85 -8.28 10.42
C ASN A 122 10.61 -8.05 9.53
N VAL A 123 9.70 -9.01 9.47
CA VAL A 123 8.54 -8.96 8.56
C VAL A 123 7.45 -7.98 8.99
N SER A 124 7.52 -7.46 10.23
CA SER A 124 6.47 -6.58 10.78
C SER A 124 5.09 -7.21 10.76
N PHE A 125 4.88 -8.27 11.52
CA PHE A 125 3.64 -9.08 11.53
C PHE A 125 2.36 -8.25 11.59
N GLN A 126 2.34 -7.15 12.34
CA GLN A 126 1.19 -6.26 12.44
C GLN A 126 0.76 -5.62 11.11
N ASN A 127 1.65 -5.61 10.11
CA ASN A 127 1.41 -5.02 8.80
C ASN A 127 1.23 -6.07 7.69
N LEU A 128 1.32 -7.36 7.99
CA LEU A 128 1.12 -8.43 7.00
C LEU A 128 -0.36 -8.67 6.64
N GLY A 129 -1.28 -8.14 7.46
CA GLY A 129 -2.72 -8.30 7.22
C GLY A 129 -3.13 -9.77 7.13
N ILE A 130 -3.83 -10.12 6.04
CA ILE A 130 -4.36 -11.47 5.81
C ILE A 130 -3.31 -12.43 5.23
N ILE A 131 -2.13 -11.98 4.81
CA ILE A 131 -1.13 -12.79 4.09
C ILE A 131 -0.79 -14.10 4.82
N PRO A 132 -0.41 -14.10 6.12
CA PRO A 132 -0.07 -15.35 6.81
C PRO A 132 -1.24 -16.33 6.85
N GLU A 133 -2.45 -15.85 7.08
CA GLU A 133 -3.64 -16.68 7.13
C GLU A 133 -3.99 -17.28 5.76
N SER A 134 -3.86 -16.51 4.68
CA SER A 134 -4.09 -17.00 3.32
C SER A 134 -3.14 -18.16 2.98
N PHE A 135 -1.86 -18.02 3.28
CA PHE A 135 -0.89 -19.09 3.05
C PHE A 135 -1.07 -20.28 3.99
N ARG A 136 -1.47 -20.04 5.26
CA ARG A 136 -1.82 -21.12 6.19
C ARG A 136 -2.97 -21.98 5.64
N ARG A 137 -4.00 -21.35 5.06
CA ARG A 137 -5.14 -22.05 4.44
C ARG A 137 -4.76 -22.84 3.19
N LEU A 138 -3.68 -22.48 2.52
CA LEU A 138 -3.06 -23.28 1.46
C LEU A 138 -2.21 -24.44 2.00
N GLY A 139 -2.16 -24.64 3.32
CA GLY A 139 -1.42 -25.71 3.97
C GLY A 139 0.06 -25.42 4.22
N ILE A 140 0.49 -24.15 4.01
CA ILE A 140 1.88 -23.75 4.25
C ILE A 140 2.09 -23.53 5.74
N LYS A 141 3.02 -24.27 6.33
CA LYS A 141 3.41 -24.12 7.73
C LYS A 141 4.33 -22.91 7.87
N MET A 142 4.04 -22.11 8.88
CA MET A 142 4.83 -20.93 9.20
C MET A 142 4.95 -20.79 10.71
N GLU A 143 6.09 -20.32 11.18
CA GLU A 143 6.38 -20.10 12.59
C GLU A 143 6.87 -18.69 12.81
N GLN A 144 6.21 -17.99 13.72
CA GLN A 144 6.66 -16.67 14.16
C GLN A 144 7.80 -16.81 15.18
N ARG A 145 8.96 -16.23 14.89
CA ARG A 145 10.14 -16.19 15.76
C ARG A 145 10.51 -14.73 16.09
N GLY A 146 9.81 -14.16 17.06
CA GLY A 146 9.89 -12.71 17.33
C GLY A 146 9.22 -11.93 16.20
N ASP A 147 9.98 -11.08 15.49
CA ASP A 147 9.51 -10.38 14.27
C ASP A 147 10.03 -11.04 12.98
N ASP A 148 10.61 -12.22 13.09
CA ASP A 148 11.03 -13.05 11.96
C ASP A 148 9.97 -14.11 11.64
N LEU A 149 9.78 -14.40 10.36
CA LEU A 149 8.91 -15.47 9.87
C LEU A 149 9.76 -16.62 9.34
N TYR A 150 9.62 -17.79 9.98
CA TYR A 150 10.26 -19.03 9.54
C TYR A 150 9.26 -19.91 8.79
N ILE A 151 9.65 -20.36 7.61
CA ILE A 151 8.91 -21.30 6.77
C ILE A 151 9.77 -22.56 6.69
N PRO A 152 9.32 -23.72 7.25
CA PRO A 152 10.05 -24.98 7.13
C PRO A 152 9.91 -25.58 5.74
N GLU A 153 10.85 -26.41 5.36
CA GLU A 153 10.71 -27.30 4.21
C GLU A 153 9.44 -28.18 4.34
N GLN A 154 8.64 -28.27 3.28
CA GLN A 154 7.43 -29.09 3.22
C GLN A 154 7.30 -29.78 1.87
N GLU A 155 7.07 -31.09 1.88
CA GLU A 155 6.81 -31.88 0.68
C GLU A 155 5.33 -31.94 0.29
N HIS A 156 4.42 -31.79 1.29
CA HIS A 156 2.98 -31.87 1.11
C HIS A 156 2.25 -30.70 1.72
N TYR A 157 1.22 -30.23 1.00
CA TYR A 157 0.34 -29.14 1.40
C TYR A 157 -1.10 -29.63 1.47
N GLU A 158 -1.73 -29.52 2.64
CA GLU A 158 -3.14 -29.82 2.84
C GLU A 158 -3.96 -28.55 2.73
N ILE A 159 -4.56 -28.33 1.56
CA ILE A 159 -5.39 -27.14 1.30
C ILE A 159 -6.73 -27.32 2.03
N GLU A 160 -7.19 -26.26 2.71
CA GLU A 160 -8.51 -26.26 3.33
C GLU A 160 -9.62 -26.46 2.30
N SER A 161 -10.51 -27.46 2.53
CA SER A 161 -11.51 -27.89 1.55
C SER A 161 -12.64 -26.90 1.29
N PHE A 162 -12.77 -25.84 2.10
CA PHE A 162 -13.78 -24.80 1.97
C PHE A 162 -13.15 -23.43 1.81
N MET A 163 -12.23 -23.30 0.85
CA MET A 163 -11.64 -22.01 0.53
C MET A 163 -12.54 -21.24 -0.43
N ASP A 164 -13.12 -20.14 0.05
CA ASP A 164 -13.81 -19.17 -0.82
C ASP A 164 -12.78 -18.23 -1.44
N GLY A 165 -12.62 -18.31 -2.77
CA GLY A 165 -11.69 -17.48 -3.52
C GLY A 165 -11.96 -15.98 -3.42
N SER A 166 -13.14 -15.57 -2.93
CA SER A 166 -13.49 -14.17 -2.70
C SER A 166 -12.79 -13.56 -1.47
N ILE A 167 -12.14 -14.39 -0.65
CA ILE A 167 -11.48 -13.98 0.60
C ILE A 167 -9.96 -13.80 0.42
N MET A 168 -9.44 -14.14 -0.75
CA MET A 168 -8.00 -14.01 -1.06
C MET A 168 -7.67 -12.71 -1.78
#